data_291a4586dc06146556dbc89cc42be13a
#
_entry.id   291a4586dc06146556dbc89cc42be13a
#
_cell.length_a   1.000
_cell.length_b   1.000
_cell.length_c   1.000
_cell.angle_alpha   90.00
_cell.angle_beta   90.00
_cell.angle_gamma   90.00
#
_symmetry.space_group_name_H-M   'P 1'
#
loop_
_entity.id
_entity.type
_entity.pdbx_description
1 polymer ?
#
loop_
_entity_poly.entity_id
_entity_poly.type
_entity_poly.pdbx_seq_one_letter_code
_entity_poly.pdbx_strand_id
1 'polypeptide(L)'
;MNKIKIGIVGYGNIGRGVEQSIKRNDDMELTAVFTRRDPATVSIQTESAAVKHFDEMVSMKDEIDVMILCGGSATDLPVIGPEVAASFNTIDSFDTHAKIPEYFAMDNASKKGNKISIISVGWDPGMFSLNRLYAESILVQGSTYTFWGKGVSQGHSDAIRRIEGVKNAIQYTVPIEDAVEQVRSGSEPELTTRQKHLRECYVVPEEGADKAAIETAIKTMPNYFSDYDTTVTFITEEELKAHHSKMPHGGFVIRTGETGCEGNKHVIEYSLKLDSNPEFTGSVLVAYARAAHRLSVKGESGARSVFDIAPAMLSQMTPEELRAKML
;
A
#
# COMPACT_ATOMS: atom_id res chain seq x y z
N MET A 1 -6.38 -27.16 12.85
CA MET A 1 -5.81 -26.98 11.51
C MET A 1 -4.37 -26.52 11.67
N ASN A 2 -3.47 -26.92 10.79
CA ASN A 2 -2.12 -26.36 10.80
C ASN A 2 -2.20 -24.88 10.42
N LYS A 3 -1.43 -24.02 11.09
CA LYS A 3 -1.34 -22.61 10.77
C LYS A 3 -0.61 -22.40 9.45
N ILE A 4 -0.98 -21.35 8.72
CA ILE A 4 -0.25 -20.90 7.53
C ILE A 4 1.07 -20.28 7.98
N LYS A 5 2.17 -20.79 7.49
CA LYS A 5 3.53 -20.37 7.85
C LYS A 5 3.97 -19.20 6.97
N ILE A 6 4.20 -18.06 7.59
CA ILE A 6 4.52 -16.81 6.90
C ILE A 6 5.99 -16.45 7.08
N GLY A 7 6.64 -16.11 5.97
CA GLY A 7 7.92 -15.41 5.96
C GLY A 7 7.75 -13.94 5.61
N ILE A 8 8.59 -13.06 6.15
CA ILE A 8 8.62 -11.63 5.81
C ILE A 8 9.98 -11.30 5.19
N VAL A 9 9.99 -10.65 4.03
CA VAL A 9 11.21 -10.09 3.42
C VAL A 9 11.21 -8.58 3.58
N GLY A 10 12.17 -8.08 4.36
CA GLY A 10 12.26 -6.66 4.73
C GLY A 10 11.47 -6.31 5.98
N TYR A 11 12.17 -5.76 6.97
CA TYR A 11 11.59 -5.43 8.27
C TYR A 11 11.69 -3.92 8.55
N GLY A 12 10.99 -3.16 7.72
CA GLY A 12 10.70 -1.73 7.88
C GLY A 12 9.33 -1.50 8.52
N ASN A 13 8.70 -0.36 8.23
CA ASN A 13 7.38 -0.03 8.78
C ASN A 13 6.30 -1.03 8.36
N ILE A 14 6.28 -1.44 7.09
CA ILE A 14 5.31 -2.43 6.58
C ILE A 14 5.59 -3.80 7.19
N GLY A 15 6.85 -4.26 7.25
CA GLY A 15 7.19 -5.56 7.84
C GLY A 15 6.80 -5.68 9.31
N ARG A 16 6.93 -4.60 10.09
CA ARG A 16 6.43 -4.53 11.46
C ARG A 16 4.91 -4.59 11.52
N GLY A 17 4.22 -3.90 10.61
CA GLY A 17 2.76 -3.95 10.49
C GLY A 17 2.27 -5.36 10.13
N VAL A 18 2.97 -6.06 9.23
CA VAL A 18 2.69 -7.46 8.87
C VAL A 18 2.84 -8.38 10.08
N GLU A 19 3.94 -8.28 10.83
CA GLU A 19 4.15 -9.08 12.03
C GLU A 19 3.02 -8.87 13.05
N GLN A 20 2.63 -7.63 13.31
CA GLN A 20 1.54 -7.30 14.23
C GLN A 20 0.19 -7.83 13.74
N SER A 21 -0.04 -7.82 12.43
CA SER A 21 -1.24 -8.37 11.82
C SER A 21 -1.28 -9.90 11.95
N ILE A 22 -0.17 -10.59 11.70
CA ILE A 22 -0.08 -12.05 11.86
C ILE A 22 -0.48 -12.46 13.28
N LYS A 23 -0.02 -11.75 14.31
CA LYS A 23 -0.39 -12.03 15.72
C LYS A 23 -1.89 -11.93 16.02
N ARG A 24 -2.66 -11.26 15.17
CA ARG A 24 -4.13 -11.12 15.29
C ARG A 24 -4.90 -12.12 14.43
N ASN A 25 -4.19 -12.99 13.71
CA ASN A 25 -4.76 -13.97 12.81
C ASN A 25 -4.42 -15.39 13.33
N ASP A 26 -5.38 -16.04 13.98
CA ASP A 26 -5.17 -17.33 14.64
C ASP A 26 -4.81 -18.48 13.69
N ASP A 27 -5.12 -18.33 12.41
CA ASP A 27 -4.84 -19.28 11.34
C ASP A 27 -3.44 -19.12 10.70
N MET A 28 -2.62 -18.19 11.24
CA MET A 28 -1.27 -17.91 10.74
C MET A 28 -0.22 -17.91 11.84
N GLU A 29 1.03 -18.10 11.44
CA GLU A 29 2.19 -17.92 12.31
C GLU A 29 3.38 -17.33 11.53
N LEU A 30 4.15 -16.47 12.20
CA LEU A 30 5.40 -15.96 11.65
C LEU A 30 6.51 -17.00 11.88
N THR A 31 7.10 -17.47 10.79
CA THR A 31 8.19 -18.46 10.82
C THR A 31 9.56 -17.77 10.78
N ALA A 32 9.73 -16.80 9.89
CA ALA A 32 11.02 -16.10 9.74
C ALA A 32 10.86 -14.69 9.18
N VAL A 33 11.84 -13.84 9.51
CA VAL A 33 12.06 -12.52 8.91
C VAL A 33 13.40 -12.54 8.21
N PHE A 34 13.42 -12.14 6.93
CA PHE A 34 14.63 -12.06 6.12
C PHE A 34 15.03 -10.61 5.89
N THR A 35 16.31 -10.31 6.06
CA THR A 35 16.86 -8.96 5.94
C THR A 35 18.20 -8.97 5.21
N ARG A 36 18.49 -7.88 4.47
CA ARG A 36 19.82 -7.64 3.87
C ARG A 36 20.77 -6.95 4.85
N ARG A 37 20.26 -6.47 5.98
CA ARG A 37 21.08 -5.96 7.09
C ARG A 37 21.61 -7.14 7.91
N ASP A 38 22.57 -6.88 8.78
CA ASP A 38 22.98 -7.86 9.77
C ASP A 38 21.75 -8.30 10.60
N PRO A 39 21.38 -9.60 10.58
CA PRO A 39 20.24 -10.11 11.33
C PRO A 39 20.29 -9.78 12.82
N ALA A 40 21.46 -9.70 13.42
CA ALA A 40 21.64 -9.34 14.83
C ALA A 40 21.18 -7.92 15.17
N THR A 41 21.06 -7.05 14.16
CA THR A 41 20.59 -5.66 14.32
C THR A 41 19.07 -5.51 14.20
N VAL A 42 18.36 -6.59 13.85
CA VAL A 42 16.92 -6.57 13.63
C VAL A 42 16.18 -7.20 14.81
N SER A 43 15.46 -6.39 15.57
CA SER A 43 14.64 -6.84 16.69
C SER A 43 13.18 -7.02 16.23
N ILE A 44 12.67 -8.24 16.34
CA ILE A 44 11.27 -8.61 16.08
C ILE A 44 10.53 -8.85 17.39
N GLN A 45 9.20 -8.85 17.37
CA GLN A 45 8.36 -9.05 18.56
C GLN A 45 7.96 -10.53 18.77
N THR A 46 8.06 -11.37 17.73
CA THR A 46 7.66 -12.77 17.75
C THR A 46 8.86 -13.64 18.11
N GLU A 47 9.01 -13.98 19.37
CA GLU A 47 10.17 -14.71 19.91
C GLU A 47 10.40 -16.08 19.25
N SER A 48 9.33 -16.72 18.76
CA SER A 48 9.41 -18.03 18.10
C SER A 48 9.89 -17.96 16.64
N ALA A 49 9.93 -16.75 16.04
CA ALA A 49 10.35 -16.58 14.66
C ALA A 49 11.85 -16.33 14.53
N ALA A 50 12.46 -16.85 13.47
CA ALA A 50 13.88 -16.63 13.20
C ALA A 50 14.10 -15.29 12.47
N VAL A 51 15.22 -14.62 12.74
CA VAL A 51 15.74 -13.54 11.91
C VAL A 51 16.97 -14.04 11.17
N LYS A 52 16.94 -13.97 9.83
CA LYS A 52 17.97 -14.54 8.95
C LYS A 52 18.40 -13.55 7.87
N HIS A 53 19.60 -13.77 7.32
CA HIS A 53 20.02 -13.02 6.15
C HIS A 53 19.18 -13.43 4.92
N PHE A 54 18.99 -12.50 4.00
CA PHE A 54 18.19 -12.72 2.77
C PHE A 54 18.66 -13.94 1.98
N ASP A 55 19.96 -14.17 1.87
CA ASP A 55 20.56 -15.27 1.10
C ASP A 55 20.22 -16.66 1.69
N GLU A 56 19.81 -16.73 2.95
CA GLU A 56 19.41 -17.99 3.61
C GLU A 56 17.96 -18.39 3.30
N MET A 57 17.20 -17.52 2.67
CA MET A 57 15.75 -17.67 2.44
C MET A 57 15.40 -19.00 1.77
N VAL A 58 16.12 -19.35 0.69
CA VAL A 58 15.82 -20.56 -0.12
C VAL A 58 15.99 -21.85 0.70
N SER A 59 16.83 -21.86 1.74
CA SER A 59 16.97 -23.03 2.62
C SER A 59 15.70 -23.36 3.42
N MET A 60 14.79 -22.38 3.59
CA MET A 60 13.53 -22.51 4.32
C MET A 60 12.29 -22.69 3.42
N LYS A 61 12.46 -23.01 2.14
CA LYS A 61 11.37 -23.10 1.16
C LYS A 61 10.26 -24.10 1.53
N ASP A 62 10.62 -25.14 2.28
CA ASP A 62 9.69 -26.19 2.71
C ASP A 62 9.09 -25.90 4.10
N GLU A 63 9.52 -24.83 4.76
CA GLU A 63 9.05 -24.40 6.07
C GLU A 63 8.11 -23.18 6.00
N ILE A 64 8.01 -22.52 4.84
CA ILE A 64 7.23 -21.29 4.64
C ILE A 64 6.21 -21.50 3.53
N ASP A 65 4.94 -21.27 3.85
CA ASP A 65 3.84 -21.39 2.90
C ASP A 65 3.72 -20.15 1.99
N VAL A 66 3.89 -18.94 2.57
CA VAL A 66 3.77 -17.67 1.86
C VAL A 66 4.81 -16.68 2.35
N MET A 67 5.45 -15.98 1.43
CA MET A 67 6.40 -14.91 1.69
C MET A 67 5.75 -13.55 1.43
N ILE A 68 5.78 -12.66 2.41
CA ILE A 68 5.30 -11.27 2.27
C ILE A 68 6.50 -10.35 2.06
N LEU A 69 6.52 -9.67 0.90
CA LEU A 69 7.61 -8.80 0.47
C LEU A 69 7.31 -7.35 0.89
N CYS A 70 8.10 -6.84 1.82
CA CYS A 70 7.93 -5.51 2.43
C CYS A 70 9.03 -4.52 2.01
N GLY A 71 9.63 -4.73 0.84
CA GLY A 71 10.61 -3.84 0.25
C GLY A 71 10.01 -2.61 -0.42
N GLY A 72 10.85 -1.62 -0.75
CA GLY A 72 10.43 -0.42 -1.46
C GLY A 72 10.07 -0.70 -2.92
N SER A 73 8.97 -0.11 -3.39
CA SER A 73 8.49 -0.31 -4.76
C SER A 73 9.42 0.23 -5.84
N ALA A 74 10.16 1.31 -5.55
CA ALA A 74 11.00 1.95 -6.55
C ALA A 74 12.27 1.14 -6.87
N THR A 75 12.85 0.45 -5.89
CA THR A 75 14.19 -0.13 -6.00
C THR A 75 14.29 -1.60 -5.60
N ASP A 76 13.53 -2.02 -4.58
CA ASP A 76 13.67 -3.37 -4.03
C ASP A 76 12.76 -4.39 -4.74
N LEU A 77 11.45 -4.16 -4.74
CA LEU A 77 10.47 -5.13 -5.25
C LEU A 77 10.68 -5.53 -6.71
N PRO A 78 11.07 -4.63 -7.65
CA PRO A 78 11.34 -5.02 -9.02
C PRO A 78 12.47 -6.05 -9.18
N VAL A 79 13.39 -6.09 -8.23
CA VAL A 79 14.56 -7.00 -8.23
C VAL A 79 14.22 -8.27 -7.47
N ILE A 80 13.82 -8.13 -6.19
CA ILE A 80 13.62 -9.28 -5.31
C ILE A 80 12.30 -10.02 -5.58
N GLY A 81 11.28 -9.34 -6.11
CA GLY A 81 9.97 -9.95 -6.37
C GLY A 81 10.05 -11.19 -7.25
N PRO A 82 10.59 -11.09 -8.47
CA PRO A 82 10.77 -12.25 -9.37
C PRO A 82 11.68 -13.33 -8.79
N GLU A 83 12.72 -12.96 -8.06
CA GLU A 83 13.65 -13.88 -7.41
C GLU A 83 12.95 -14.76 -6.38
N VAL A 84 12.19 -14.12 -5.47
CA VAL A 84 11.47 -14.84 -4.42
C VAL A 84 10.32 -15.66 -4.98
N ALA A 85 9.60 -15.11 -5.97
CA ALA A 85 8.47 -15.77 -6.64
C ALA A 85 8.84 -17.08 -7.34
N ALA A 86 10.11 -17.27 -7.70
CA ALA A 86 10.59 -18.53 -8.28
C ALA A 86 10.57 -19.70 -7.28
N SER A 87 10.58 -19.42 -5.97
CA SER A 87 10.69 -20.44 -4.92
C SER A 87 9.54 -20.42 -3.92
N PHE A 88 8.80 -19.31 -3.80
CA PHE A 88 7.76 -19.11 -2.78
C PHE A 88 6.46 -18.57 -3.39
N ASN A 89 5.34 -18.85 -2.73
CA ASN A 89 4.15 -18.03 -2.95
C ASN A 89 4.42 -16.65 -2.34
N THR A 90 4.08 -15.58 -3.05
CA THR A 90 4.45 -14.22 -2.63
C THR A 90 3.26 -13.27 -2.61
N ILE A 91 3.33 -12.30 -1.69
CA ILE A 91 2.47 -11.12 -1.66
C ILE A 91 3.37 -9.89 -1.58
N ASP A 92 3.04 -8.83 -2.29
CA ASP A 92 3.75 -7.55 -2.20
C ASP A 92 2.82 -6.35 -2.24
N SER A 93 3.36 -5.20 -1.84
CA SER A 93 2.67 -3.91 -1.88
C SER A 93 3.26 -2.97 -2.94
N PHE A 94 3.62 -3.48 -4.12
CA PHE A 94 4.17 -2.67 -5.19
C PHE A 94 3.18 -1.59 -5.63
N ASP A 95 3.56 -0.30 -5.48
CA ASP A 95 2.69 0.85 -5.67
C ASP A 95 3.18 1.86 -6.73
N THR A 96 4.19 1.51 -7.52
CA THR A 96 4.60 2.34 -8.67
C THR A 96 3.61 2.12 -9.82
N HIS A 97 2.44 2.78 -9.75
CA HIS A 97 1.28 2.54 -10.60
C HIS A 97 1.59 2.40 -12.09
N ALA A 98 2.39 3.30 -12.65
CA ALA A 98 2.75 3.28 -14.08
C ALA A 98 3.57 2.04 -14.48
N LYS A 99 4.19 1.33 -13.54
CA LYS A 99 5.04 0.16 -13.78
C LYS A 99 4.40 -1.16 -13.37
N ILE A 100 3.17 -1.16 -12.87
CA ILE A 100 2.47 -2.40 -12.49
C ILE A 100 2.36 -3.38 -13.68
N PRO A 101 2.04 -2.96 -14.93
CA PRO A 101 2.01 -3.87 -16.07
C PRO A 101 3.35 -4.54 -16.36
N GLU A 102 4.47 -3.82 -16.21
CA GLU A 102 5.81 -4.38 -16.37
C GLU A 102 6.16 -5.33 -15.21
N TYR A 103 5.82 -4.93 -14.00
CA TYR A 103 6.06 -5.72 -12.79
C TYR A 103 5.28 -7.05 -12.80
N PHE A 104 4.13 -7.09 -13.46
CA PHE A 104 3.36 -8.32 -13.66
C PHE A 104 4.15 -9.41 -14.43
N ALA A 105 5.27 -9.08 -15.09
CA ALA A 105 6.15 -10.04 -15.72
C ALA A 105 6.76 -11.08 -14.77
N MET A 106 6.68 -10.89 -13.44
CA MET A 106 6.99 -11.92 -12.43
C MET A 106 6.13 -13.18 -12.56
N ASP A 107 5.03 -13.12 -13.31
CA ASP A 107 4.20 -14.27 -13.68
C ASP A 107 5.02 -15.44 -14.23
N ASN A 108 6.02 -15.15 -15.07
CA ASN A 108 6.92 -16.18 -15.62
C ASN A 108 7.73 -16.90 -14.52
N ALA A 109 8.24 -16.15 -13.53
CA ALA A 109 8.99 -16.74 -12.41
C ALA A 109 8.08 -17.62 -11.54
N SER A 110 6.89 -17.12 -11.21
CA SER A 110 5.89 -17.83 -10.42
C SER A 110 5.42 -19.11 -11.10
N LYS A 111 5.10 -19.08 -12.40
CA LYS A 111 4.72 -20.27 -13.17
C LYS A 111 5.83 -21.31 -13.23
N LYS A 112 7.08 -20.87 -13.47
CA LYS A 112 8.24 -21.76 -13.52
C LYS A 112 8.49 -22.44 -12.16
N GLY A 113 8.27 -21.72 -11.06
CA GLY A 113 8.38 -22.23 -9.70
C GLY A 113 7.16 -23.03 -9.21
N ASN A 114 6.09 -23.09 -10.01
CA ASN A 114 4.77 -23.58 -9.58
C ASN A 114 4.27 -22.91 -8.30
N LYS A 115 4.38 -21.58 -8.26
CA LYS A 115 4.02 -20.71 -7.14
C LYS A 115 2.96 -19.69 -7.52
N ILE A 116 2.27 -19.12 -6.53
CA ILE A 116 1.34 -17.99 -6.68
C ILE A 116 2.06 -16.72 -6.25
N SER A 117 1.88 -15.65 -7.02
CA SER A 117 2.26 -14.30 -6.62
C SER A 117 1.06 -13.38 -6.73
N ILE A 118 0.67 -12.70 -5.64
CA ILE A 118 -0.37 -11.66 -5.69
C ILE A 118 0.33 -10.32 -5.49
N ILE A 119 0.31 -9.51 -6.54
CA ILE A 119 1.06 -8.26 -6.60
C ILE A 119 0.20 -7.03 -6.32
N SER A 120 0.86 -5.94 -5.92
CA SER A 120 0.23 -4.62 -5.76
C SER A 120 -0.94 -4.64 -4.77
N VAL A 121 -0.72 -5.31 -3.65
CA VAL A 121 -1.71 -5.48 -2.59
C VAL A 121 -1.54 -4.39 -1.55
N GLY A 122 -2.62 -3.66 -1.29
CA GLY A 122 -2.65 -2.59 -0.29
C GLY A 122 -4.02 -1.93 -0.27
N TRP A 123 -4.07 -0.70 0.22
CA TRP A 123 -5.32 0.05 0.16
C TRP A 123 -5.44 0.85 -1.16
N ASP A 124 -4.32 1.36 -1.73
CA ASP A 124 -4.27 1.92 -3.09
C ASP A 124 -2.82 1.89 -3.63
N PRO A 125 -2.52 0.99 -4.58
CA PRO A 125 -3.40 0.02 -5.23
C PRO A 125 -3.90 -1.08 -4.29
N GLY A 126 -5.01 -1.69 -4.65
CA GLY A 126 -5.63 -2.78 -3.90
C GLY A 126 -7.10 -2.53 -3.60
N MET A 127 -7.46 -2.15 -2.36
CA MET A 127 -8.85 -1.95 -1.96
C MET A 127 -9.55 -0.86 -2.79
N PHE A 128 -8.91 0.29 -2.99
CA PHE A 128 -9.46 1.35 -3.84
C PHE A 128 -9.56 0.92 -5.31
N SER A 129 -8.64 0.08 -5.78
CA SER A 129 -8.73 -0.48 -7.13
C SER A 129 -9.98 -1.35 -7.29
N LEU A 130 -10.28 -2.20 -6.31
CA LEU A 130 -11.51 -2.99 -6.29
C LEU A 130 -12.76 -2.10 -6.22
N ASN A 131 -12.73 -1.06 -5.41
CA ASN A 131 -13.87 -0.15 -5.27
C ASN A 131 -14.13 0.63 -6.55
N ARG A 132 -13.08 1.07 -7.26
CA ARG A 132 -13.21 1.64 -8.61
C ARG A 132 -13.86 0.64 -9.56
N LEU A 133 -13.35 -0.58 -9.60
CA LEU A 133 -13.87 -1.63 -10.48
C LEU A 133 -15.35 -1.93 -10.21
N TYR A 134 -15.73 -2.15 -8.95
CA TYR A 134 -17.13 -2.41 -8.58
C TYR A 134 -18.04 -1.25 -8.95
N ALA A 135 -17.64 -0.03 -8.62
CA ALA A 135 -18.44 1.17 -8.88
C ALA A 135 -18.63 1.41 -10.39
N GLU A 136 -17.57 1.25 -11.19
CA GLU A 136 -17.63 1.38 -12.65
C GLU A 136 -18.42 0.27 -13.32
N SER A 137 -18.38 -0.95 -12.78
CA SER A 137 -19.16 -2.07 -13.30
C SER A 137 -20.66 -1.93 -13.04
N ILE A 138 -21.05 -1.22 -11.99
CA ILE A 138 -22.45 -0.99 -11.60
C ILE A 138 -23.00 0.27 -12.28
N LEU A 139 -22.28 1.39 -12.19
CA LEU A 139 -22.62 2.65 -12.85
C LEU A 139 -21.75 2.79 -14.11
N VAL A 140 -22.15 2.14 -15.20
CA VAL A 140 -21.35 2.08 -16.45
C VAL A 140 -21.15 3.46 -17.04
N GLN A 141 -22.19 4.30 -17.02
CA GLN A 141 -22.09 5.71 -17.42
C GLN A 141 -21.86 6.57 -16.18
N GLY A 142 -20.83 7.43 -16.24
CA GLY A 142 -20.46 8.29 -15.12
C GLY A 142 -18.97 8.48 -14.97
N SER A 143 -18.56 9.15 -13.89
CA SER A 143 -17.17 9.54 -13.62
C SER A 143 -16.69 9.03 -12.27
N THR A 144 -15.45 8.53 -12.22
CA THR A 144 -14.80 8.06 -10.99
C THR A 144 -13.73 9.05 -10.54
N TYR A 145 -13.77 9.40 -9.28
CA TYR A 145 -12.81 10.30 -8.64
C TYR A 145 -12.11 9.59 -7.50
N THR A 146 -10.80 9.79 -7.39
CA THR A 146 -10.02 9.37 -6.23
C THR A 146 -9.41 10.59 -5.57
N PHE A 147 -9.66 10.74 -4.27
CA PHE A 147 -9.07 11.77 -3.43
C PHE A 147 -8.24 11.08 -2.34
N TRP A 148 -6.96 11.42 -2.25
CA TRP A 148 -6.06 10.86 -1.24
C TRP A 148 -5.84 11.86 -0.10
N GLY A 149 -5.82 11.37 1.12
CA GLY A 149 -5.49 12.17 2.30
C GLY A 149 -6.69 12.38 3.26
N LYS A 150 -6.57 13.19 4.31
CA LYS A 150 -5.27 13.79 4.68
C LYS A 150 -4.28 12.69 5.09
N GLY A 151 -3.10 12.65 4.47
CA GLY A 151 -2.17 11.57 4.76
C GLY A 151 -0.72 11.83 4.37
N VAL A 152 0.18 11.15 5.08
CA VAL A 152 1.63 11.25 4.88
C VAL A 152 2.04 10.48 3.63
N SER A 153 2.65 11.16 2.66
CA SER A 153 3.32 10.53 1.53
C SER A 153 4.81 10.33 1.84
N GLN A 154 5.23 9.09 1.99
CA GLN A 154 6.63 8.77 2.28
C GLN A 154 7.55 9.12 1.11
N GLY A 155 7.15 8.78 -0.12
CA GLY A 155 7.96 9.09 -1.31
C GLY A 155 8.18 10.58 -1.52
N HIS A 156 7.14 11.41 -1.30
CA HIS A 156 7.28 12.87 -1.37
C HIS A 156 8.13 13.41 -0.21
N SER A 157 7.96 12.87 0.99
CA SER A 157 8.79 13.24 2.15
C SER A 157 10.26 12.92 1.91
N ASP A 158 10.55 11.75 1.29
CA ASP A 158 11.92 11.35 0.94
C ASP A 158 12.52 12.26 -0.14
N ALA A 159 11.73 12.70 -1.11
CA ALA A 159 12.17 13.63 -2.13
C ALA A 159 12.60 14.98 -1.51
N ILE A 160 11.83 15.50 -0.53
CA ILE A 160 12.19 16.72 0.19
C ILE A 160 13.47 16.52 1.01
N ARG A 161 13.63 15.40 1.72
CA ARG A 161 14.81 15.10 2.53
C ARG A 161 16.12 15.01 1.75
N ARG A 162 16.05 14.87 0.41
CA ARG A 162 17.24 14.85 -0.47
C ARG A 162 17.64 16.24 -0.97
N ILE A 163 16.87 17.28 -0.66
CA ILE A 163 17.22 18.67 -1.02
C ILE A 163 18.34 19.12 -0.09
N GLU A 164 19.36 19.77 -0.66
CA GLU A 164 20.47 20.35 0.10
C GLU A 164 19.95 21.37 1.15
N GLY A 165 20.47 21.28 2.38
CA GLY A 165 20.05 22.11 3.50
C GLY A 165 18.80 21.61 4.23
N VAL A 166 18.23 20.47 3.85
CA VAL A 166 17.11 19.85 4.55
C VAL A 166 17.62 18.74 5.47
N LYS A 167 17.45 18.92 6.79
CA LYS A 167 17.77 17.92 7.80
C LYS A 167 16.70 16.83 7.90
N ASN A 168 15.44 17.22 7.87
CA ASN A 168 14.30 16.29 7.93
C ASN A 168 13.05 16.93 7.32
N ALA A 169 12.09 16.12 6.89
CA ALA A 169 10.83 16.63 6.36
C ALA A 169 9.72 15.57 6.37
N ILE A 170 8.49 16.05 6.42
CA ILE A 170 7.28 15.27 6.20
C ILE A 170 6.34 16.03 5.29
N GLN A 171 5.64 15.31 4.41
CA GLN A 171 4.66 15.88 3.49
C GLN A 171 3.31 15.19 3.64
N TYR A 172 2.25 15.99 3.67
CA TYR A 172 0.87 15.53 3.66
C TYR A 172 0.20 15.85 2.34
N THR A 173 -0.45 14.86 1.76
CA THR A 173 -1.44 15.03 0.70
C THR A 173 -2.78 15.35 1.35
N VAL A 174 -3.43 16.43 0.91
CA VAL A 174 -4.69 16.92 1.49
C VAL A 174 -5.71 17.09 0.37
N PRO A 175 -6.87 16.41 0.40
CA PRO A 175 -7.93 16.64 -0.56
C PRO A 175 -8.52 18.04 -0.39
N ILE A 176 -8.92 18.66 -1.50
CA ILE A 176 -9.63 19.94 -1.48
C ILE A 176 -11.10 19.65 -1.22
N GLU A 177 -11.59 20.08 -0.08
CA GLU A 177 -12.94 19.75 0.41
C GLU A 177 -14.05 20.19 -0.57
N ASP A 178 -13.93 21.39 -1.14
CA ASP A 178 -14.91 21.89 -2.13
C ASP A 178 -15.00 20.96 -3.35
N ALA A 179 -13.88 20.40 -3.81
CA ALA A 179 -13.87 19.45 -4.92
C ALA A 179 -14.52 18.10 -4.51
N VAL A 180 -14.26 17.64 -3.29
CA VAL A 180 -14.89 16.44 -2.74
C VAL A 180 -16.39 16.60 -2.65
N GLU A 181 -16.87 17.71 -2.06
CA GLU A 181 -18.30 18.00 -1.91
C GLU A 181 -18.99 18.21 -3.27
N GLN A 182 -18.31 18.83 -4.22
CA GLN A 182 -18.84 18.97 -5.58
C GLN A 182 -19.11 17.60 -6.22
N VAL A 183 -18.21 16.65 -6.07
CA VAL A 183 -18.39 15.28 -6.58
C VAL A 183 -19.49 14.55 -5.78
N ARG A 184 -19.50 14.69 -4.44
CA ARG A 184 -20.54 14.10 -3.58
C ARG A 184 -21.95 14.57 -3.92
N SER A 185 -22.11 15.77 -4.45
CA SER A 185 -23.40 16.28 -4.92
C SER A 185 -23.97 15.55 -6.15
N GLY A 186 -23.20 14.61 -6.73
CA GLY A 186 -23.55 13.93 -7.97
C GLY A 186 -23.16 14.70 -9.24
N SER A 187 -22.36 15.74 -9.09
CA SER A 187 -21.76 16.44 -10.23
C SER A 187 -20.56 15.66 -10.81
N GLU A 188 -20.30 15.89 -12.08
CA GLU A 188 -19.19 15.25 -12.79
C GLU A 188 -18.18 16.32 -13.30
N PRO A 189 -17.50 17.08 -12.40
CA PRO A 189 -16.59 18.12 -12.80
C PRO A 189 -15.31 17.55 -13.44
N GLU A 190 -14.77 18.23 -14.43
CA GLU A 190 -13.40 18.02 -14.87
C GLU A 190 -12.45 18.68 -13.87
N LEU A 191 -11.72 17.85 -13.11
CA LEU A 191 -10.80 18.30 -12.06
C LEU A 191 -9.36 18.00 -12.44
N THR A 192 -8.54 19.04 -12.49
CA THR A 192 -7.08 18.89 -12.60
C THR A 192 -6.49 18.34 -11.27
N THR A 193 -5.25 17.89 -11.32
CA THR A 193 -4.51 17.44 -10.14
C THR A 193 -4.48 18.51 -9.04
N ARG A 194 -4.25 19.77 -9.43
CA ARG A 194 -4.22 20.96 -8.55
C ARG A 194 -5.58 21.23 -7.88
N GLN A 195 -6.67 20.99 -8.59
CA GLN A 195 -8.02 21.20 -8.07
C GLN A 195 -8.46 20.07 -7.12
N LYS A 196 -7.79 18.91 -7.15
CA LYS A 196 -8.12 17.78 -6.28
C LYS A 196 -7.36 17.76 -4.97
N HIS A 197 -6.09 18.19 -4.97
CA HIS A 197 -5.21 18.01 -3.81
C HIS A 197 -4.28 19.20 -3.59
N LEU A 198 -4.03 19.48 -2.31
CA LEU A 198 -2.97 20.34 -1.82
C LEU A 198 -1.79 19.51 -1.33
N ARG A 199 -0.62 20.15 -1.20
CA ARG A 199 0.57 19.61 -0.55
C ARG A 199 0.94 20.48 0.65
N GLU A 200 0.99 19.88 1.84
CA GLU A 200 1.49 20.51 3.05
C GLU A 200 2.84 19.90 3.41
N CYS A 201 3.90 20.70 3.41
CA CYS A 201 5.26 20.26 3.71
C CYS A 201 5.73 20.90 5.00
N TYR A 202 6.17 20.08 5.96
CA TYR A 202 6.81 20.51 7.20
C TYR A 202 8.29 20.13 7.10
N VAL A 203 9.17 21.12 7.17
CA VAL A 203 10.58 20.97 6.84
C VAL A 203 11.44 21.46 8.01
N VAL A 204 12.38 20.61 8.45
CA VAL A 204 13.42 20.96 9.39
C VAL A 204 14.66 21.33 8.59
N PRO A 205 15.05 22.60 8.52
CA PRO A 205 16.25 23.02 7.80
C PRO A 205 17.51 22.70 8.62
N GLU A 206 18.64 22.54 7.93
CA GLU A 206 19.95 22.56 8.57
C GLU A 206 20.25 23.99 9.08
N GLU A 207 21.20 24.09 10.02
CA GLU A 207 21.62 25.37 10.56
C GLU A 207 22.25 26.24 9.46
N GLY A 208 21.77 27.48 9.31
CA GLY A 208 22.23 28.40 8.27
C GLY A 208 21.71 28.12 6.85
N ALA A 209 20.85 27.14 6.66
CA ALA A 209 20.30 26.84 5.31
C ALA A 209 19.43 27.96 4.76
N ASP A 210 19.49 28.17 3.44
CA ASP A 210 18.65 29.11 2.71
C ASP A 210 17.23 28.56 2.57
N LYS A 211 16.34 28.99 3.48
CA LYS A 211 14.93 28.56 3.49
C LYS A 211 14.19 28.95 2.21
N ALA A 212 14.53 30.09 1.57
CA ALA A 212 13.86 30.51 0.35
C ALA A 212 14.27 29.63 -0.84
N ALA A 213 15.55 29.24 -0.91
CA ALA A 213 16.02 28.27 -1.91
C ALA A 213 15.37 26.90 -1.72
N ILE A 214 15.26 26.39 -0.48
CA ILE A 214 14.60 25.13 -0.17
C ILE A 214 13.12 25.17 -0.58
N GLU A 215 12.38 26.20 -0.19
CA GLU A 215 10.97 26.37 -0.56
C GLU A 215 10.77 26.38 -2.07
N THR A 216 11.63 27.11 -2.80
CA THR A 216 11.60 27.18 -4.26
C THR A 216 11.86 25.79 -4.86
N ALA A 217 12.90 25.09 -4.39
CA ALA A 217 13.23 23.75 -4.86
C ALA A 217 12.09 22.74 -4.66
N ILE A 218 11.37 22.82 -3.52
CA ILE A 218 10.20 21.98 -3.26
C ILE A 218 9.09 22.33 -4.27
N LYS A 219 8.65 23.58 -4.31
CA LYS A 219 7.48 23.99 -5.10
C LYS A 219 7.65 23.78 -6.61
N THR A 220 8.88 23.78 -7.11
CA THR A 220 9.18 23.60 -8.53
C THR A 220 9.60 22.19 -8.90
N MET A 221 9.67 21.26 -7.93
CA MET A 221 10.12 19.89 -8.18
C MET A 221 9.16 19.13 -9.11
N PRO A 222 9.63 18.70 -10.30
CA PRO A 222 8.80 17.99 -11.27
C PRO A 222 8.32 16.64 -10.73
N ASN A 223 7.15 16.20 -11.14
CA ASN A 223 6.49 14.94 -10.78
C ASN A 223 6.08 14.81 -9.31
N TYR A 224 6.45 15.73 -8.43
CA TYR A 224 6.13 15.70 -7.01
C TYR A 224 5.26 16.87 -6.55
N PHE A 225 5.66 18.12 -6.89
CA PHE A 225 5.06 19.32 -6.32
C PHE A 225 4.64 20.38 -7.36
N SER A 226 5.28 20.44 -8.52
CA SER A 226 5.04 21.50 -9.52
C SER A 226 3.59 21.58 -10.00
N ASP A 227 2.86 20.47 -9.98
CA ASP A 227 1.47 20.38 -10.43
C ASP A 227 0.45 20.62 -9.30
N TYR A 228 0.91 21.02 -8.10
CA TYR A 228 0.07 21.20 -6.92
C TYR A 228 0.24 22.58 -6.31
N ASP A 229 -0.78 23.02 -5.57
CA ASP A 229 -0.61 24.12 -4.61
C ASP A 229 0.08 23.55 -3.37
N THR A 230 1.29 24.07 -3.10
CA THR A 230 2.19 23.54 -2.08
C THR A 230 2.51 24.61 -1.05
N THR A 231 2.24 24.33 0.22
CA THR A 231 2.69 25.08 1.38
C THR A 231 3.93 24.47 1.98
N VAL A 232 4.91 25.29 2.36
CA VAL A 232 6.13 24.87 3.05
C VAL A 232 6.22 25.62 4.37
N THR A 233 6.21 24.86 5.47
CA THR A 233 6.34 25.38 6.83
C THR A 233 7.63 24.87 7.42
N PHE A 234 8.52 25.80 7.83
CA PHE A 234 9.75 25.44 8.50
C PHE A 234 9.50 25.28 10.00
N ILE A 235 9.90 24.15 10.54
CA ILE A 235 9.69 23.75 11.94
C ILE A 235 10.98 23.21 12.55
N THR A 236 10.98 23.00 13.87
CA THR A 236 12.09 22.34 14.58
C THR A 236 11.96 20.82 14.53
N GLU A 237 13.05 20.11 14.86
CA GLU A 237 13.04 18.64 14.99
C GLU A 237 12.12 18.19 16.12
N GLU A 238 12.02 18.95 17.20
CA GLU A 238 11.13 18.70 18.34
C GLU A 238 9.67 18.80 17.93
N GLU A 239 9.30 19.83 17.18
CA GLU A 239 7.94 20.00 16.62
C GLU A 239 7.60 18.87 15.66
N LEU A 240 8.54 18.49 14.77
CA LEU A 240 8.34 17.37 13.87
C LEU A 240 8.04 16.08 14.64
N LYS A 241 8.82 15.78 15.68
CA LYS A 241 8.61 14.59 16.53
C LYS A 241 7.32 14.65 17.33
N ALA A 242 6.98 15.82 17.87
CA ALA A 242 5.79 15.98 18.71
C ALA A 242 4.49 15.86 17.91
N HIS A 243 4.44 16.42 16.70
CA HIS A 243 3.19 16.62 15.95
C HIS A 243 3.08 15.79 14.67
N HIS A 244 4.20 15.26 14.13
CA HIS A 244 4.27 14.64 12.83
C HIS A 244 4.90 13.24 12.83
N SER A 245 5.01 12.59 14.00
CA SER A 245 5.61 11.25 14.14
C SER A 245 4.70 10.10 13.66
N LYS A 246 3.41 10.35 13.53
CA LYS A 246 2.43 9.36 13.05
C LYS A 246 2.37 9.35 11.53
N MET A 247 1.88 8.26 10.98
CA MET A 247 1.71 8.07 9.53
C MET A 247 0.24 7.85 9.17
N PRO A 248 -0.67 8.83 9.44
CA PRO A 248 -2.06 8.72 9.03
C PRO A 248 -2.17 8.80 7.51
N HIS A 249 -3.21 8.18 6.98
CA HIS A 249 -3.58 8.30 5.58
C HIS A 249 -5.06 7.98 5.37
N GLY A 250 -5.46 7.82 4.11
CA GLY A 250 -6.80 7.46 3.71
C GLY A 250 -7.23 8.20 2.46
N GLY A 251 -8.54 8.34 2.29
CA GLY A 251 -9.11 9.05 1.16
C GLY A 251 -10.47 8.53 0.76
N PHE A 252 -10.88 8.87 -0.46
CA PHE A 252 -12.18 8.54 -1.01
C PHE A 252 -12.06 8.01 -2.43
N VAL A 253 -12.86 7.01 -2.76
CA VAL A 253 -13.24 6.68 -4.14
C VAL A 253 -14.70 7.03 -4.28
N ILE A 254 -15.02 7.95 -5.18
CA ILE A 254 -16.39 8.42 -5.41
C ILE A 254 -16.71 8.18 -6.88
N ARG A 255 -17.78 7.46 -7.14
CA ARG A 255 -18.36 7.28 -8.48
C ARG A 255 -19.69 7.97 -8.54
N THR A 256 -19.83 8.89 -9.48
CA THR A 256 -21.12 9.46 -9.86
C THR A 256 -21.56 8.86 -11.19
N GLY A 257 -22.85 8.73 -11.39
CA GLY A 257 -23.38 8.20 -12.64
C GLY A 257 -24.91 8.10 -12.64
N GLU A 258 -25.44 7.68 -13.77
CA GLU A 258 -26.88 7.57 -13.99
C GLU A 258 -27.29 6.12 -14.30
N THR A 259 -28.55 5.79 -14.00
CA THR A 259 -29.15 4.52 -14.38
C THR A 259 -30.50 4.75 -15.05
N GLY A 260 -30.93 3.77 -15.86
CA GLY A 260 -32.21 3.81 -16.56
C GLY A 260 -32.24 4.85 -17.69
N CYS A 261 -33.45 5.22 -18.11
CA CYS A 261 -33.69 6.16 -19.23
C CYS A 261 -34.17 7.55 -18.75
N GLU A 262 -34.38 7.72 -17.44
CA GLU A 262 -34.96 8.94 -16.84
C GLU A 262 -33.89 9.85 -16.19
N GLY A 263 -32.59 9.50 -16.30
CA GLY A 263 -31.50 10.28 -15.74
C GLY A 263 -31.44 10.26 -14.20
N ASN A 264 -31.82 9.11 -13.60
CA ASN A 264 -31.69 8.94 -12.14
C ASN A 264 -30.22 8.91 -11.73
N LYS A 265 -29.80 9.91 -10.95
CA LYS A 265 -28.42 10.10 -10.49
C LYS A 265 -28.13 9.28 -9.25
N HIS A 266 -26.92 8.70 -9.23
CA HIS A 266 -26.44 7.92 -8.11
C HIS A 266 -25.01 8.30 -7.77
N VAL A 267 -24.66 8.18 -6.49
CA VAL A 267 -23.30 8.34 -5.98
C VAL A 267 -22.94 7.12 -5.17
N ILE A 268 -21.82 6.48 -5.51
CA ILE A 268 -21.21 5.43 -4.71
C ILE A 268 -19.95 6.04 -4.10
N GLU A 269 -19.87 6.08 -2.79
CA GLU A 269 -18.68 6.55 -2.09
C GLU A 269 -18.10 5.46 -1.22
N TYR A 270 -16.78 5.30 -1.32
CA TYR A 270 -15.99 4.48 -0.45
C TYR A 270 -14.94 5.35 0.25
N SER A 271 -14.99 5.36 1.58
CA SER A 271 -14.13 6.18 2.43
C SER A 271 -13.21 5.32 3.27
N LEU A 272 -11.94 5.73 3.40
CA LEU A 272 -10.93 5.07 4.21
C LEU A 272 -10.20 6.10 5.08
N LYS A 273 -10.12 5.84 6.39
CA LYS A 273 -9.37 6.64 7.36
C LYS A 273 -8.43 5.75 8.14
N LEU A 274 -7.14 6.01 8.04
CA LEU A 274 -6.08 5.22 8.64
C LEU A 274 -5.31 6.05 9.65
N ASP A 275 -5.18 5.56 10.88
CA ASP A 275 -4.29 6.15 11.88
C ASP A 275 -2.82 5.75 11.62
N SER A 276 -2.62 4.58 10.99
CA SER A 276 -1.30 4.08 10.60
C SER A 276 -1.38 3.37 9.25
N ASN A 277 -0.87 4.02 8.20
CA ASN A 277 -0.80 3.45 6.86
C ASN A 277 -0.03 2.12 6.82
N PRO A 278 1.19 1.98 7.38
CA PRO A 278 1.93 0.74 7.26
C PRO A 278 1.29 -0.43 8.02
N GLU A 279 0.64 -0.20 9.16
CA GLU A 279 -0.05 -1.26 9.89
C GLU A 279 -1.30 -1.74 9.13
N PHE A 280 -2.05 -0.81 8.56
CA PHE A 280 -3.22 -1.16 7.74
C PHE A 280 -2.80 -1.92 6.49
N THR A 281 -1.80 -1.44 5.76
CA THR A 281 -1.23 -2.14 4.59
C THR A 281 -0.76 -3.54 4.97
N GLY A 282 -0.07 -3.69 6.11
CA GLY A 282 0.32 -4.99 6.66
C GLY A 282 -0.87 -5.93 6.86
N SER A 283 -1.99 -5.42 7.36
CA SER A 283 -3.21 -6.21 7.55
C SER A 283 -3.84 -6.65 6.22
N VAL A 284 -3.81 -5.78 5.20
CA VAL A 284 -4.28 -6.16 3.86
C VAL A 284 -3.38 -7.25 3.26
N LEU A 285 -2.05 -7.11 3.35
CA LEU A 285 -1.10 -8.12 2.88
C LEU A 285 -1.34 -9.49 3.53
N VAL A 286 -1.58 -9.54 4.83
CA VAL A 286 -1.87 -10.77 5.58
C VAL A 286 -3.17 -11.41 5.12
N ALA A 287 -4.22 -10.65 4.86
CA ALA A 287 -5.46 -11.18 4.31
C ALA A 287 -5.24 -11.83 2.94
N TYR A 288 -4.46 -11.21 2.06
CA TYR A 288 -4.13 -11.77 0.75
C TYR A 288 -3.14 -12.94 0.83
N ALA A 289 -2.28 -13.02 1.85
CA ALA A 289 -1.43 -14.19 2.07
C ALA A 289 -2.29 -15.46 2.28
N ARG A 290 -3.41 -15.34 2.98
CA ARG A 290 -4.40 -16.44 3.11
C ARG A 290 -4.93 -16.88 1.74
N ALA A 291 -5.24 -15.93 0.86
CA ALA A 291 -5.70 -16.24 -0.49
C ALA A 291 -4.62 -16.94 -1.32
N ALA A 292 -3.38 -16.47 -1.27
CA ALA A 292 -2.26 -17.10 -1.98
C ALA A 292 -2.03 -18.55 -1.52
N HIS A 293 -2.06 -18.80 -0.21
CA HIS A 293 -1.97 -20.16 0.32
C HIS A 293 -3.11 -21.05 -0.20
N ARG A 294 -4.36 -20.55 -0.16
CA ARG A 294 -5.53 -21.31 -0.65
C ARG A 294 -5.47 -21.62 -2.14
N LEU A 295 -4.97 -20.70 -2.96
CA LEU A 295 -4.76 -20.93 -4.39
C LEU A 295 -3.65 -21.96 -4.65
N SER A 296 -2.54 -21.85 -3.92
CA SER A 296 -1.42 -22.80 -3.99
C SER A 296 -1.87 -24.23 -3.63
N VAL A 297 -2.65 -24.38 -2.56
CA VAL A 297 -3.21 -25.71 -2.15
C VAL A 297 -4.13 -26.29 -3.24
N LYS A 298 -4.78 -25.46 -4.04
CA LYS A 298 -5.58 -25.90 -5.19
C LYS A 298 -4.74 -26.26 -6.42
N GLY A 299 -3.41 -26.10 -6.35
CA GLY A 299 -2.50 -26.38 -7.48
C GLY A 299 -2.43 -25.26 -8.52
N GLU A 300 -2.91 -24.05 -8.19
CA GLU A 300 -2.80 -22.89 -9.06
C GLU A 300 -1.38 -22.29 -9.00
N SER A 301 -0.98 -21.63 -10.08
CA SER A 301 0.32 -20.96 -10.18
C SER A 301 0.24 -19.71 -11.06
N GLY A 302 1.28 -18.86 -10.99
CA GLY A 302 1.39 -17.62 -11.75
C GLY A 302 1.02 -16.38 -10.92
N ALA A 303 1.19 -15.22 -11.55
CA ALA A 303 0.84 -13.95 -10.91
C ALA A 303 -0.66 -13.67 -10.97
N ARG A 304 -1.13 -12.96 -9.98
CA ARG A 304 -2.50 -12.45 -9.83
C ARG A 304 -2.44 -11.01 -9.37
N SER A 305 -3.45 -10.24 -9.70
CA SER A 305 -3.76 -8.96 -9.08
C SER A 305 -4.88 -9.13 -8.04
N VAL A 306 -5.21 -8.06 -7.35
CA VAL A 306 -6.37 -8.05 -6.44
C VAL A 306 -7.70 -8.36 -7.17
N PHE A 307 -7.78 -8.11 -8.47
CA PHE A 307 -8.97 -8.36 -9.28
C PHE A 307 -9.27 -9.85 -9.51
N ASP A 308 -8.25 -10.70 -9.37
CA ASP A 308 -8.33 -12.14 -9.63
C ASP A 308 -8.69 -12.94 -8.36
N ILE A 309 -8.86 -12.26 -7.21
CA ILE A 309 -9.07 -12.89 -5.92
C ILE A 309 -10.52 -12.78 -5.49
N ALA A 310 -11.20 -13.91 -5.35
CA ALA A 310 -12.54 -13.94 -4.79
C ALA A 310 -12.53 -13.45 -3.33
N PRO A 311 -13.39 -12.48 -2.93
CA PRO A 311 -13.39 -11.89 -1.58
C PRO A 311 -13.45 -12.92 -0.44
N ALA A 312 -14.17 -14.02 -0.62
CA ALA A 312 -14.25 -15.09 0.36
C ALA A 312 -12.89 -15.76 0.68
N MET A 313 -11.90 -15.67 -0.23
CA MET A 313 -10.57 -16.21 0.02
C MET A 313 -9.77 -15.42 1.04
N LEU A 314 -10.16 -14.18 1.31
CA LEU A 314 -9.49 -13.29 2.27
C LEU A 314 -9.90 -13.57 3.72
N SER A 315 -11.08 -14.15 3.92
CA SER A 315 -11.69 -14.33 5.24
C SER A 315 -11.19 -15.59 5.96
N GLN A 316 -11.10 -15.53 7.29
CA GLN A 316 -10.93 -16.72 8.13
C GLN A 316 -12.21 -17.57 8.22
N MET A 317 -13.37 -16.96 7.96
CA MET A 317 -14.66 -17.64 8.02
C MET A 317 -14.82 -18.69 6.91
N THR A 318 -15.53 -19.77 7.23
CA THR A 318 -15.94 -20.76 6.24
C THR A 318 -17.00 -20.18 5.28
N PRO A 319 -17.20 -20.79 4.11
CA PRO A 319 -18.27 -20.36 3.19
C PRO A 319 -19.67 -20.36 3.83
N GLU A 320 -19.94 -21.29 4.75
CA GLU A 320 -21.18 -21.38 5.53
C GLU A 320 -21.34 -20.18 6.45
N GLU A 321 -20.30 -19.84 7.19
CA GLU A 321 -20.28 -18.70 8.10
C GLU A 321 -20.42 -17.36 7.34
N LEU A 322 -19.77 -17.24 6.18
CA LEU A 322 -19.88 -16.05 5.34
C LEU A 322 -21.33 -15.85 4.89
N ARG A 323 -21.99 -16.92 4.39
CA ARG A 323 -23.40 -16.86 3.99
C ARG A 323 -24.32 -16.50 5.16
N ALA A 324 -24.04 -17.05 6.34
CA ALA A 324 -24.87 -16.83 7.51
C ALA A 324 -24.72 -15.44 8.14
N LYS A 325 -23.52 -14.83 8.03
CA LYS A 325 -23.20 -13.58 8.74
C LYS A 325 -23.16 -12.35 7.85
N MET A 326 -22.94 -12.53 6.52
CA MET A 326 -22.65 -11.43 5.59
C MET A 326 -23.75 -11.26 4.49
N LEU A 327 -24.60 -12.24 4.30
CA LEU A 327 -25.78 -12.17 3.43
C LEU A 327 -27.07 -12.15 4.24
#